data_8a9db79467cdc63aa271b8987bfc03a3
#
_entry.id   8a9db79467cdc63aa271b8987bfc03a3
#
_cell.length_a   1.000
_cell.length_b   1.000
_cell.length_c   1.000
_cell.angle_alpha   90.00
_cell.angle_beta   90.00
_cell.angle_gamma   90.00
#
_symmetry.space_group_name_H-M   'P 1'
#
loop_
_entity.id
_entity.type
_entity.pdbx_description
1 polymer ?
#
loop_
_entity_poly.entity_id
_entity_poly.type
_entity_poly.pdbx_seq_one_letter_code
_entity_poly.pdbx_strand_id
1 'polypeptide(L)'
;MKNKIIYILSFLVLGFYSCNEDELDLYPKTQITEGNFYQNEEQLVLAVNDIYRQLGRIYNAQGIADLYGELRSDNTYIEFTGGSTTFSEEITDYYIRTNNGLIENAWETCYNAIFICNNAIYQLDNADVAFTDPDLKERLKAEATLVRSLIFFNMVRVWGGIPLPLKPLKPEEGYEYLRESKEVVYQQIISDLKYAKTNLPESYSGNDVGRVTKFGASAILAKVYLTLGENQNASIELKEIIESERFSLDANDDGNINADDYEYLFLPDTKNSKASLLEAQYLGGENSVNSNHQSQYTPFHWAFHLPGMNETFRGNGMNTPTQNLADEFEADDVLRKNISIYPGYLNLDTD
;
A
#
# COMPACT_ATOMS: atom_id res chain seq x y z
N MET A 1 -31.51 -67.21 -20.87
CA MET A 1 -30.24 -66.56 -20.40
C MET A 1 -29.87 -65.34 -21.24
N LYS A 2 -30.01 -65.30 -22.53
CA LYS A 2 -29.67 -64.19 -23.43
C LYS A 2 -30.37 -62.87 -23.05
N ASN A 3 -31.67 -62.90 -22.72
CA ASN A 3 -32.41 -61.62 -22.39
C ASN A 3 -32.04 -61.05 -21.05
N LYS A 4 -31.56 -61.79 -20.05
CA LYS A 4 -31.08 -61.25 -18.76
C LYS A 4 -29.75 -60.51 -18.91
N ILE A 5 -28.89 -60.95 -19.83
CA ILE A 5 -27.60 -60.29 -20.12
C ILE A 5 -27.81 -58.92 -20.81
N ILE A 6 -28.82 -58.86 -21.70
CA ILE A 6 -29.18 -57.59 -22.38
C ILE A 6 -29.67 -56.55 -21.37
N TYR A 7 -30.50 -56.90 -20.39
CA TYR A 7 -30.96 -55.95 -19.34
C TYR A 7 -29.85 -55.52 -18.40
N ILE A 8 -28.89 -56.39 -18.07
CA ILE A 8 -27.71 -56.05 -17.26
C ILE A 8 -26.79 -55.11 -18.05
N LEU A 9 -26.59 -55.37 -19.35
CA LEU A 9 -25.77 -54.49 -20.19
C LEU A 9 -26.43 -53.11 -20.38
N SER A 10 -27.76 -53.05 -20.56
CA SER A 10 -28.52 -51.78 -20.64
C SER A 10 -28.44 -50.97 -19.34
N PHE A 11 -28.49 -51.65 -18.19
CA PHE A 11 -28.38 -50.97 -16.88
C PHE A 11 -26.97 -50.46 -16.62
N LEU A 12 -25.92 -51.12 -17.10
CA LEU A 12 -24.54 -50.68 -17.02
C LEU A 12 -24.27 -49.44 -17.88
N VAL A 13 -24.86 -49.38 -19.09
CA VAL A 13 -24.69 -48.23 -20.00
C VAL A 13 -25.38 -46.98 -19.48
N LEU A 14 -26.50 -47.10 -18.76
CA LEU A 14 -27.20 -45.97 -18.14
C LEU A 14 -26.45 -45.39 -16.92
N GLY A 15 -25.58 -46.17 -16.27
CA GLY A 15 -24.77 -45.71 -15.13
C GLY A 15 -23.61 -44.76 -15.49
N PHE A 16 -23.21 -44.73 -16.76
CA PHE A 16 -22.07 -43.85 -17.18
C PHE A 16 -22.49 -42.45 -17.60
N TYR A 17 -23.77 -42.13 -17.66
CA TYR A 17 -24.24 -40.78 -18.01
C TYR A 17 -24.58 -39.87 -16.80
N SER A 18 -24.31 -40.33 -15.58
CA SER A 18 -24.76 -39.62 -14.36
C SER A 18 -23.68 -38.88 -13.59
N CYS A 19 -22.55 -38.57 -14.19
CA CYS A 19 -21.59 -37.62 -13.58
C CYS A 19 -21.50 -36.40 -14.45
N ASN A 20 -22.34 -35.43 -14.16
CA ASN A 20 -22.08 -34.03 -14.58
C ASN A 20 -21.10 -33.45 -13.57
N GLU A 21 -19.87 -33.20 -13.95
CA GLU A 21 -18.86 -32.59 -13.09
C GLU A 21 -19.31 -31.22 -12.54
N ASP A 22 -20.21 -30.53 -13.26
CA ASP A 22 -20.78 -29.24 -12.88
C ASP A 22 -21.67 -29.27 -11.62
N GLU A 23 -22.19 -30.44 -11.21
CA GLU A 23 -23.00 -30.57 -9.97
C GLU A 23 -22.16 -30.79 -8.70
N LEU A 24 -20.87 -31.03 -8.83
CA LEU A 24 -19.97 -31.23 -7.69
C LEU A 24 -19.28 -29.94 -7.22
N ASP A 25 -19.29 -28.92 -8.05
CA ASP A 25 -18.80 -27.56 -7.67
C ASP A 25 -19.87 -26.76 -6.91
N LEU A 26 -20.27 -27.27 -5.76
CA LEU A 26 -21.17 -26.57 -4.85
C LEU A 26 -20.40 -25.50 -4.07
N TYR A 27 -20.34 -24.30 -4.61
CA TYR A 27 -19.87 -23.15 -3.84
C TYR A 27 -20.89 -22.81 -2.73
N PRO A 28 -20.42 -22.53 -1.51
CA PRO A 28 -21.30 -22.07 -0.43
C PRO A 28 -22.06 -20.82 -0.86
N LYS A 29 -23.38 -20.87 -0.96
CA LYS A 29 -24.21 -19.72 -1.38
C LYS A 29 -24.19 -18.56 -0.38
N THR A 30 -23.71 -18.79 0.83
CA THR A 30 -23.67 -17.82 1.94
C THR A 30 -22.28 -17.28 2.21
N GLN A 31 -21.25 -17.75 1.52
CA GLN A 31 -19.88 -17.27 1.64
C GLN A 31 -19.39 -16.77 0.29
N ILE A 32 -18.66 -15.67 0.31
CA ILE A 32 -17.97 -15.17 -0.88
C ILE A 32 -16.83 -16.13 -1.20
N THR A 33 -16.85 -16.67 -2.40
CA THR A 33 -15.82 -17.55 -2.96
C THR A 33 -15.41 -17.02 -4.32
N GLU A 34 -14.26 -17.45 -4.83
CA GLU A 34 -13.80 -17.04 -6.17
C GLU A 34 -14.83 -17.40 -7.26
N GLY A 35 -15.57 -18.50 -7.12
CA GLY A 35 -16.56 -18.94 -8.09
C GLY A 35 -17.91 -18.20 -8.04
N ASN A 36 -18.22 -17.45 -6.98
CA ASN A 36 -19.47 -16.70 -6.84
C ASN A 36 -19.28 -15.18 -6.69
N PHE A 37 -18.05 -14.71 -6.70
CA PHE A 37 -17.66 -13.30 -6.76
C PHE A 37 -17.21 -12.94 -8.17
N TYR A 38 -17.09 -11.69 -8.52
CA TYR A 38 -16.75 -11.16 -9.86
C TYR A 38 -17.86 -11.38 -10.93
N GLN A 39 -19.12 -11.43 -10.51
CA GLN A 39 -20.27 -11.70 -11.39
C GLN A 39 -20.88 -10.41 -11.99
N ASN A 40 -20.52 -9.23 -11.52
CA ASN A 40 -21.03 -7.96 -11.96
C ASN A 40 -20.02 -6.83 -11.74
N GLU A 41 -20.30 -5.65 -12.32
CA GLU A 41 -19.47 -4.45 -12.24
C GLU A 41 -19.19 -4.02 -10.79
N GLU A 42 -20.21 -4.02 -9.92
CA GLU A 42 -20.06 -3.62 -8.52
C GLU A 42 -19.03 -4.48 -7.78
N GLN A 43 -19.04 -5.79 -7.99
CA GLN A 43 -18.09 -6.70 -7.37
C GLN A 43 -16.66 -6.50 -7.87
N LEU A 44 -16.50 -6.14 -9.15
CA LEU A 44 -15.17 -5.77 -9.69
C LEU A 44 -14.68 -4.44 -9.11
N VAL A 45 -15.56 -3.47 -8.92
CA VAL A 45 -15.23 -2.22 -8.19
C VAL A 45 -14.82 -2.52 -6.74
N LEU A 46 -15.54 -3.41 -6.04
CA LEU A 46 -15.19 -3.82 -4.67
C LEU A 46 -13.82 -4.53 -4.61
N ALA A 47 -13.48 -5.36 -5.61
CA ALA A 47 -12.17 -5.99 -5.70
C ALA A 47 -11.04 -4.95 -5.81
N VAL A 48 -11.25 -3.90 -6.60
CA VAL A 48 -10.28 -2.80 -6.72
C VAL A 48 -10.24 -1.95 -5.45
N ASN A 49 -11.36 -1.77 -4.76
CA ASN A 49 -11.39 -1.08 -3.46
C ASN A 49 -10.54 -1.79 -2.39
N ASP A 50 -10.47 -3.13 -2.40
CA ASP A 50 -9.59 -3.88 -1.47
C ASP A 50 -8.11 -3.57 -1.68
N ILE A 51 -7.69 -3.18 -2.88
CA ILE A 51 -6.31 -2.79 -3.19
C ILE A 51 -5.88 -1.56 -2.37
N TYR A 52 -6.77 -0.60 -2.18
CA TYR A 52 -6.49 0.57 -1.33
C TYR A 52 -6.30 0.19 0.14
N ARG A 53 -7.00 -0.84 0.62
CA ARG A 53 -6.79 -1.39 1.96
C ARG A 53 -5.39 -2.02 2.08
N GLN A 54 -4.89 -2.68 1.03
CA GLN A 54 -3.53 -3.23 1.02
C GLN A 54 -2.48 -2.10 1.02
N LEU A 55 -2.72 -1.02 0.30
CA LEU A 55 -1.86 0.17 0.33
C LEU A 55 -1.71 0.70 1.77
N GLY A 56 -2.82 0.80 2.52
CA GLY A 56 -2.80 1.16 3.93
C GLY A 56 -1.91 0.25 4.78
N ARG A 57 -1.91 -1.06 4.54
CA ARG A 57 -1.07 -2.01 5.28
C ARG A 57 0.43 -1.85 5.01
N ILE A 58 0.78 -1.51 3.77
CA ILE A 58 2.18 -1.33 3.35
C ILE A 58 2.79 -0.06 3.94
N TYR A 59 1.97 0.98 4.09
CA TYR A 59 2.37 2.26 4.66
C TYR A 59 2.00 2.42 6.14
N ASN A 60 1.58 1.37 6.81
CA ASN A 60 1.36 1.40 8.26
C ASN A 60 2.69 1.27 9.02
N ALA A 61 2.67 1.57 10.32
CA ALA A 61 3.86 1.39 11.17
C ALA A 61 4.37 -0.06 11.07
N GLN A 62 5.69 -0.22 10.97
CA GLN A 62 6.35 -1.48 10.69
C GLN A 62 6.05 -2.10 9.31
N GLY A 63 5.39 -1.36 8.41
CA GLY A 63 5.33 -1.70 7.00
C GLY A 63 6.67 -1.48 6.29
N ILE A 64 6.77 -1.94 5.03
CA ILE A 64 8.04 -1.85 4.28
C ILE A 64 8.58 -0.43 4.16
N ALA A 65 7.71 0.57 3.97
CA ALA A 65 8.11 1.96 3.82
C ALA A 65 8.74 2.53 5.10
N ASP A 66 8.24 2.09 6.24
CA ASP A 66 8.67 2.49 7.56
C ASP A 66 9.95 1.78 8.00
N LEU A 67 9.98 0.44 7.90
CA LEU A 67 11.13 -0.38 8.30
C LEU A 67 12.43 0.01 7.58
N TYR A 68 12.34 0.43 6.33
CA TYR A 68 13.49 0.79 5.51
C TYR A 68 13.60 2.30 5.23
N GLY A 69 12.68 3.09 5.78
CA GLY A 69 12.73 4.54 5.85
C GLY A 69 13.37 4.99 7.16
N GLU A 70 12.56 5.53 8.06
CA GLU A 70 13.03 6.17 9.29
C GLU A 70 13.67 5.19 10.28
N LEU A 71 13.11 4.00 10.50
CA LEU A 71 13.67 3.04 11.48
C LEU A 71 15.10 2.60 11.14
N ARG A 72 15.51 2.68 9.89
CA ARG A 72 16.86 2.36 9.45
C ARG A 72 17.72 3.60 9.21
N SER A 73 17.31 4.76 9.67
CA SER A 73 18.09 5.99 9.60
C SER A 73 18.79 6.27 10.94
N ASP A 74 19.68 7.24 10.95
CA ASP A 74 20.30 7.82 12.15
C ASP A 74 19.46 8.94 12.75
N ASN A 75 18.31 9.22 12.16
CA ASN A 75 17.38 10.26 12.62
C ASN A 75 16.58 9.84 13.85
N THR A 76 16.41 8.53 14.05
CA THR A 76 15.53 8.00 15.09
C THR A 76 16.15 6.83 15.84
N TYR A 77 15.62 6.55 17.02
CA TYR A 77 15.99 5.39 17.83
C TYR A 77 14.75 4.76 18.49
N ILE A 78 14.93 3.59 19.09
CA ILE A 78 13.90 2.92 19.86
C ILE A 78 14.11 3.25 21.33
N GLU A 79 13.12 3.88 21.95
CA GLU A 79 13.20 4.30 23.36
C GLU A 79 13.15 3.11 24.33
N PHE A 80 12.28 2.15 24.04
CA PHE A 80 12.13 0.96 24.89
C PHE A 80 12.73 -0.26 24.22
N THR A 81 13.76 -0.85 24.83
CA THR A 81 14.47 -2.01 24.33
C THR A 81 14.11 -3.28 25.11
N GLY A 82 14.03 -4.40 24.40
CA GLY A 82 13.79 -5.73 24.94
C GLY A 82 12.38 -6.30 24.68
N GLY A 83 12.25 -7.60 24.82
CA GLY A 83 11.00 -8.30 24.63
C GLY A 83 10.46 -8.25 23.20
N SER A 84 9.35 -7.59 22.97
CA SER A 84 8.69 -7.50 21.65
C SER A 84 9.38 -6.55 20.67
N THR A 85 10.33 -5.72 21.10
CA THR A 85 11.04 -4.75 20.26
C THR A 85 12.29 -5.29 19.58
N THR A 86 12.74 -6.51 19.94
CA THR A 86 14.00 -7.11 19.46
C THR A 86 14.17 -7.07 17.94
N PHE A 87 13.11 -7.31 17.16
CA PHE A 87 13.20 -7.29 15.70
C PHE A 87 13.36 -5.87 15.15
N SER A 88 12.74 -4.88 15.79
CA SER A 88 12.90 -3.47 15.42
C SER A 88 14.29 -2.97 15.79
N GLU A 89 14.82 -3.35 16.96
CA GLU A 89 16.19 -3.04 17.39
C GLU A 89 17.23 -3.55 16.39
N GLU A 90 17.07 -4.78 15.87
CA GLU A 90 17.95 -5.31 14.83
C GLU A 90 18.01 -4.44 13.58
N ILE A 91 16.88 -3.81 13.23
CA ILE A 91 16.78 -2.92 12.07
C ILE A 91 17.49 -1.59 12.37
N THR A 92 17.22 -1.01 13.51
CA THR A 92 17.81 0.26 13.98
C THR A 92 19.31 0.15 14.18
N ASP A 93 19.78 -0.98 14.76
CA ASP A 93 21.19 -1.24 15.04
C ASP A 93 21.97 -1.78 13.83
N TYR A 94 21.34 -1.87 12.67
CA TYR A 94 21.95 -2.41 11.44
C TYR A 94 22.47 -3.85 11.55
N TYR A 95 21.93 -4.63 12.49
CA TYR A 95 22.28 -6.02 12.70
C TYR A 95 21.04 -6.93 12.54
N ILE A 96 20.61 -7.12 11.31
CA ILE A 96 19.40 -7.89 10.98
C ILE A 96 19.75 -9.37 10.87
N ARG A 97 19.15 -10.20 11.72
CA ARG A 97 19.25 -11.65 11.63
C ARG A 97 18.33 -12.21 10.56
N THR A 98 18.69 -13.39 10.03
CA THR A 98 17.94 -14.06 8.96
C THR A 98 16.52 -14.49 9.35
N ASN A 99 16.21 -14.55 10.65
CA ASN A 99 14.92 -14.90 11.22
C ASN A 99 14.17 -13.67 11.77
N ASN A 100 14.47 -12.47 11.29
CA ASN A 100 13.78 -11.27 11.70
C ASN A 100 12.32 -11.29 11.18
N GLY A 101 11.36 -11.44 12.07
CA GLY A 101 9.94 -11.60 11.73
C GLY A 101 9.30 -10.36 11.14
N LEU A 102 9.83 -9.14 11.37
CA LEU A 102 9.32 -7.92 10.73
C LEU A 102 9.69 -7.88 9.24
N ILE A 103 10.90 -8.31 8.90
CA ILE A 103 11.34 -8.39 7.50
C ILE A 103 10.54 -9.44 6.73
N GLU A 104 10.33 -10.62 7.34
CA GLU A 104 9.49 -11.68 6.79
C GLU A 104 8.06 -11.18 6.56
N ASN A 105 7.45 -10.60 7.58
CA ASN A 105 6.09 -10.04 7.47
C ASN A 105 5.96 -8.94 6.41
N ALA A 106 6.96 -8.06 6.28
CA ALA A 106 6.96 -7.03 5.24
C ALA A 106 7.00 -7.64 3.83
N TRP A 107 7.80 -8.69 3.64
CA TRP A 107 7.87 -9.43 2.39
C TRP A 107 6.53 -10.11 2.05
N GLU A 108 5.97 -10.86 2.99
CA GLU A 108 4.68 -11.55 2.83
C GLU A 108 3.54 -10.57 2.56
N THR A 109 3.48 -9.45 3.29
CA THR A 109 2.47 -8.40 3.10
C THR A 109 2.55 -7.82 1.70
N CYS A 110 3.75 -7.54 1.18
CA CYS A 110 3.94 -7.03 -0.17
C CYS A 110 3.47 -8.03 -1.23
N TYR A 111 3.87 -9.31 -1.14
CA TYR A 111 3.46 -10.30 -2.13
C TYR A 111 1.98 -10.64 -2.06
N ASN A 112 1.38 -10.62 -0.87
CA ASN A 112 -0.06 -10.76 -0.72
C ASN A 112 -0.82 -9.61 -1.39
N ALA A 113 -0.34 -8.37 -1.21
CA ALA A 113 -0.91 -7.22 -1.88
C ALA A 113 -0.74 -7.27 -3.42
N ILE A 114 0.41 -7.73 -3.91
CA ILE A 114 0.65 -7.97 -5.34
C ILE A 114 -0.29 -9.02 -5.89
N PHE A 115 -0.51 -10.12 -5.16
CA PHE A 115 -1.48 -11.15 -5.53
C PHE A 115 -2.89 -10.57 -5.69
N ILE A 116 -3.34 -9.74 -4.74
CA ILE A 116 -4.65 -9.08 -4.78
C ILE A 116 -4.75 -8.15 -5.99
N CYS A 117 -3.71 -7.35 -6.28
CA CYS A 117 -3.66 -6.51 -7.47
C CYS A 117 -3.73 -7.35 -8.77
N ASN A 118 -2.94 -8.41 -8.84
CA ASN A 118 -2.92 -9.30 -10.00
C ASN A 118 -4.26 -10.01 -10.21
N ASN A 119 -4.91 -10.44 -9.12
CA ASN A 119 -6.22 -11.06 -9.21
C ASN A 119 -7.28 -10.07 -9.70
N ALA A 120 -7.30 -8.84 -9.20
CA ALA A 120 -8.22 -7.82 -9.68
C ALA A 120 -8.01 -7.54 -11.19
N ILE A 121 -6.76 -7.39 -11.64
CA ILE A 121 -6.41 -7.19 -13.05
C ILE A 121 -6.89 -8.38 -13.89
N TYR A 122 -6.61 -9.61 -13.43
CA TYR A 122 -7.02 -10.83 -14.11
C TYR A 122 -8.54 -10.93 -14.26
N GLN A 123 -9.29 -10.64 -13.19
CA GLN A 123 -10.74 -10.69 -13.22
C GLN A 123 -11.33 -9.58 -14.12
N LEU A 124 -10.76 -8.38 -14.09
CA LEU A 124 -11.15 -7.31 -15.01
C LEU A 124 -10.96 -7.71 -16.48
N ASP A 125 -9.92 -8.47 -16.80
CA ASP A 125 -9.65 -8.92 -18.17
C ASP A 125 -10.50 -10.13 -18.60
N ASN A 126 -10.89 -11.03 -17.68
CA ASN A 126 -11.44 -12.34 -18.01
C ASN A 126 -12.89 -12.58 -17.53
N ALA A 127 -13.43 -11.78 -16.58
CA ALA A 127 -14.82 -11.95 -16.17
C ALA A 127 -15.79 -11.55 -17.30
N ASP A 128 -16.84 -12.34 -17.50
CA ASP A 128 -17.91 -12.04 -18.47
C ASP A 128 -18.90 -11.03 -17.86
N VAL A 129 -18.41 -9.80 -17.67
CA VAL A 129 -19.15 -8.70 -17.06
C VAL A 129 -19.23 -7.53 -18.04
N ALA A 130 -20.45 -7.10 -18.33
CA ALA A 130 -20.68 -5.88 -19.11
C ALA A 130 -20.53 -4.67 -18.19
N PHE A 131 -19.68 -3.72 -18.60
CA PHE A 131 -19.54 -2.44 -17.93
C PHE A 131 -20.52 -1.43 -18.48
N THR A 132 -21.14 -0.65 -17.59
CA THR A 132 -22.04 0.45 -17.99
C THR A 132 -21.28 1.60 -18.62
N ASP A 133 -20.06 1.83 -18.14
CA ASP A 133 -19.09 2.77 -18.70
C ASP A 133 -17.86 1.98 -19.19
N PRO A 134 -17.56 1.97 -20.51
CA PRO A 134 -16.38 1.29 -21.05
C PRO A 134 -15.06 1.78 -20.45
N ASP A 135 -14.97 3.06 -20.09
CA ASP A 135 -13.76 3.66 -19.54
C ASP A 135 -13.53 3.22 -18.09
N LEU A 136 -14.58 2.80 -17.37
CA LEU A 136 -14.48 2.33 -15.99
C LEU A 136 -13.58 1.10 -15.87
N LYS A 137 -13.68 0.15 -16.80
CA LYS A 137 -12.84 -1.06 -16.80
C LYS A 137 -11.36 -0.72 -16.87
N GLU A 138 -10.97 0.12 -17.82
CA GLU A 138 -9.58 0.53 -18.02
C GLU A 138 -9.07 1.37 -16.82
N ARG A 139 -9.91 2.22 -16.26
CA ARG A 139 -9.62 2.98 -15.04
C ARG A 139 -9.33 2.04 -13.86
N LEU A 140 -10.22 1.10 -13.57
CA LEU A 140 -10.06 0.14 -12.47
C LEU A 140 -8.77 -0.71 -12.62
N LYS A 141 -8.48 -1.13 -13.84
CA LYS A 141 -7.25 -1.85 -14.16
C LYS A 141 -6.02 -0.96 -13.95
N ALA A 142 -6.08 0.30 -14.33
CA ALA A 142 -5.01 1.27 -14.13
C ALA A 142 -4.77 1.57 -12.64
N GLU A 143 -5.82 1.66 -11.83
CA GLU A 143 -5.72 1.78 -10.37
C GLU A 143 -4.95 0.59 -9.76
N ALA A 144 -5.33 -0.64 -10.11
CA ALA A 144 -4.68 -1.86 -9.64
C ALA A 144 -3.21 -1.95 -10.09
N THR A 145 -2.95 -1.57 -11.34
CA THR A 145 -1.61 -1.58 -11.93
C THR A 145 -0.69 -0.57 -11.25
N LEU A 146 -1.18 0.65 -10.97
CA LEU A 146 -0.40 1.67 -10.25
C LEU A 146 0.00 1.19 -8.86
N VAL A 147 -0.96 0.67 -8.07
CA VAL A 147 -0.67 0.22 -6.70
C VAL A 147 0.32 -0.95 -6.72
N ARG A 148 0.16 -1.93 -7.62
CA ARG A 148 1.15 -3.00 -7.83
C ARG A 148 2.54 -2.46 -8.10
N SER A 149 2.66 -1.49 -8.99
CA SER A 149 3.94 -0.86 -9.34
C SER A 149 4.58 -0.14 -8.16
N LEU A 150 3.79 0.55 -7.35
CA LEU A 150 4.26 1.22 -6.14
C LEU A 150 4.82 0.22 -5.12
N ILE A 151 4.18 -0.95 -4.99
CA ILE A 151 4.66 -2.04 -4.14
C ILE A 151 5.98 -2.59 -4.68
N PHE A 152 6.06 -2.93 -5.97
CA PHE A 152 7.31 -3.38 -6.59
C PHE A 152 8.42 -2.35 -6.46
N PHE A 153 8.11 -1.05 -6.59
CA PHE A 153 9.09 0.01 -6.43
C PHE A 153 9.66 0.08 -5.00
N ASN A 154 8.83 -0.10 -3.98
CA ASN A 154 9.31 -0.21 -2.61
C ASN A 154 10.20 -1.45 -2.43
N MET A 155 9.74 -2.60 -2.92
CA MET A 155 10.46 -3.88 -2.78
C MET A 155 11.83 -3.88 -3.48
N VAL A 156 11.91 -3.39 -4.72
CA VAL A 156 13.15 -3.41 -5.50
C VAL A 156 14.23 -2.50 -4.89
N ARG A 157 13.83 -1.40 -4.27
CA ARG A 157 14.77 -0.52 -3.54
C ARG A 157 15.34 -1.16 -2.29
N VAL A 158 14.57 -2.05 -1.65
CA VAL A 158 14.97 -2.74 -0.42
C VAL A 158 15.76 -4.00 -0.71
N TRP A 159 15.26 -4.86 -1.59
CA TRP A 159 15.79 -6.22 -1.79
C TRP A 159 16.56 -6.40 -3.11
N GLY A 160 16.64 -5.37 -3.94
CA GLY A 160 17.23 -5.48 -5.27
C GLY A 160 16.36 -6.30 -6.22
N GLY A 161 16.92 -7.28 -6.91
CA GLY A 161 16.15 -8.20 -7.74
C GLY A 161 15.15 -9.01 -6.91
N ILE A 162 13.93 -9.19 -7.42
CA ILE A 162 12.81 -9.87 -6.74
C ILE A 162 12.03 -10.75 -7.72
N PRO A 163 11.31 -11.77 -7.27
CA PRO A 163 10.30 -12.43 -8.09
C PRO A 163 9.25 -11.43 -8.61
N LEU A 164 8.89 -11.56 -9.90
CA LEU A 164 8.02 -10.59 -10.60
C LEU A 164 6.74 -11.26 -11.14
N PRO A 165 5.82 -11.73 -10.30
CA PRO A 165 4.55 -12.28 -10.75
C PRO A 165 3.62 -11.17 -11.26
N LEU A 166 3.14 -11.33 -12.50
CA LEU A 166 2.21 -10.40 -13.15
C LEU A 166 0.81 -10.99 -13.35
N LYS A 167 0.58 -12.18 -12.81
CA LYS A 167 -0.71 -12.88 -12.77
C LYS A 167 -0.95 -13.44 -11.37
N PRO A 168 -2.20 -13.75 -10.99
CA PRO A 168 -2.44 -14.53 -9.77
C PRO A 168 -1.77 -15.90 -9.89
N LEU A 169 -1.10 -16.33 -8.83
CA LEU A 169 -0.39 -17.61 -8.77
C LEU A 169 -1.08 -18.55 -7.80
N LYS A 170 -1.13 -19.82 -8.13
CA LYS A 170 -1.41 -20.87 -7.16
C LYS A 170 -0.17 -21.08 -6.27
N PRO A 171 -0.34 -21.57 -5.03
CA PRO A 171 0.78 -21.77 -4.11
C PRO A 171 1.95 -22.57 -4.70
N GLU A 172 1.68 -23.61 -5.47
CA GLU A 172 2.67 -24.46 -6.13
C GLU A 172 3.44 -23.74 -7.24
N GLU A 173 2.81 -22.80 -7.96
CA GLU A 173 3.46 -22.02 -9.02
C GLU A 173 4.48 -21.01 -8.45
N GLY A 174 4.28 -20.58 -7.21
CA GLY A 174 5.18 -19.59 -6.56
C GLY A 174 6.62 -20.08 -6.43
N TYR A 175 6.85 -21.38 -6.32
CA TYR A 175 8.19 -21.96 -6.21
C TYR A 175 8.98 -21.91 -7.54
N GLU A 176 8.32 -21.71 -8.67
CA GLU A 176 8.94 -21.61 -9.99
C GLU A 176 9.41 -20.19 -10.32
N TYR A 177 8.92 -19.19 -9.57
CA TYR A 177 9.29 -17.78 -9.77
C TYR A 177 10.63 -17.47 -9.12
N LEU A 178 11.66 -17.37 -9.96
CA LEU A 178 13.00 -16.95 -9.54
C LEU A 178 13.07 -15.43 -9.43
N ARG A 179 14.14 -14.93 -8.82
CA ARG A 179 14.44 -13.50 -8.79
C ARG A 179 14.73 -12.99 -10.20
N GLU A 180 14.02 -11.96 -10.60
CA GLU A 180 14.40 -11.14 -11.76
C GLU A 180 15.46 -10.13 -11.37
N SER A 181 16.22 -9.63 -12.34
CA SER A 181 17.15 -8.55 -12.08
C SER A 181 16.42 -7.25 -11.73
N LYS A 182 17.05 -6.36 -10.98
CA LYS A 182 16.46 -5.06 -10.65
C LYS A 182 16.08 -4.26 -11.89
N GLU A 183 16.88 -4.38 -12.97
CA GLU A 183 16.64 -3.71 -14.24
C GLU A 183 15.31 -4.16 -14.87
N VAL A 184 15.03 -5.48 -14.89
CA VAL A 184 13.77 -6.05 -15.37
C VAL A 184 12.60 -5.58 -14.53
N VAL A 185 12.75 -5.56 -13.21
CA VAL A 185 11.70 -5.06 -12.29
C VAL A 185 11.41 -3.59 -12.54
N TYR A 186 12.43 -2.73 -12.69
CA TYR A 186 12.23 -1.31 -13.00
C TYR A 186 11.58 -1.09 -14.37
N GLN A 187 11.93 -1.87 -15.39
CA GLN A 187 11.27 -1.80 -16.70
C GLN A 187 9.78 -2.10 -16.60
N GLN A 188 9.40 -3.11 -15.81
CA GLN A 188 7.98 -3.42 -15.58
C GLN A 188 7.27 -2.29 -14.83
N ILE A 189 7.89 -1.76 -13.77
CA ILE A 189 7.34 -0.63 -13.00
C ILE A 189 7.08 0.57 -13.92
N ILE A 190 8.03 0.94 -14.77
CA ILE A 190 7.90 2.06 -15.71
C ILE A 190 6.77 1.79 -16.71
N SER A 191 6.69 0.57 -17.24
CA SER A 191 5.62 0.18 -18.17
C SER A 191 4.24 0.29 -17.53
N ASP A 192 4.08 -0.24 -16.34
CA ASP A 192 2.84 -0.23 -15.57
C ASP A 192 2.41 1.20 -15.21
N LEU A 193 3.34 2.05 -14.76
CA LEU A 193 3.06 3.44 -14.42
C LEU A 193 2.67 4.29 -15.64
N LYS A 194 3.29 4.05 -16.81
CA LYS A 194 2.88 4.70 -18.07
C LYS A 194 1.48 4.28 -18.49
N TYR A 195 1.13 3.01 -18.36
CA TYR A 195 -0.23 2.53 -18.60
C TYR A 195 -1.22 3.20 -17.63
N ALA A 196 -0.89 3.23 -16.34
CA ALA A 196 -1.73 3.87 -15.34
C ALA A 196 -1.93 5.37 -15.63
N LYS A 197 -0.86 6.10 -15.93
CA LYS A 197 -0.91 7.52 -16.31
C LYS A 197 -1.86 7.79 -17.48
N THR A 198 -1.89 6.87 -18.45
CA THR A 198 -2.73 7.04 -19.66
C THR A 198 -4.21 6.81 -19.37
N ASN A 199 -4.54 5.91 -18.44
CA ASN A 199 -5.92 5.44 -18.23
C ASN A 199 -6.57 5.97 -16.94
N LEU A 200 -5.81 6.71 -16.11
CA LEU A 200 -6.35 7.34 -14.92
C LEU A 200 -6.82 8.78 -15.21
N PRO A 201 -7.92 9.23 -14.57
CA PRO A 201 -8.36 10.60 -14.65
C PRO A 201 -7.42 11.55 -13.92
N GLU A 202 -7.54 12.84 -14.21
CA GLU A 202 -6.77 13.90 -13.54
C GLU A 202 -7.24 14.17 -12.10
N SER A 203 -8.52 13.93 -11.81
CA SER A 203 -9.12 14.14 -10.49
C SER A 203 -10.39 13.32 -10.35
N TYR A 204 -10.82 13.15 -9.11
CA TYR A 204 -12.08 12.50 -8.73
C TYR A 204 -12.98 13.46 -7.96
N SER A 205 -14.25 13.12 -7.86
CA SER A 205 -15.24 13.85 -7.05
C SER A 205 -16.12 12.89 -6.25
N GLY A 206 -16.82 13.42 -5.24
CA GLY A 206 -17.72 12.64 -4.42
C GLY A 206 -17.00 11.53 -3.66
N ASN A 207 -17.52 10.31 -3.70
CA ASN A 207 -17.00 9.15 -2.97
C ASN A 207 -15.70 8.57 -3.54
N ASP A 208 -15.28 9.01 -4.71
CA ASP A 208 -14.05 8.55 -5.36
C ASP A 208 -12.83 9.44 -5.03
N VAL A 209 -13.03 10.53 -4.28
CA VAL A 209 -11.90 11.36 -3.78
C VAL A 209 -10.96 10.50 -2.94
N GLY A 210 -9.66 10.62 -3.21
CA GLY A 210 -8.62 9.80 -2.58
C GLY A 210 -8.17 8.59 -3.39
N ARG A 211 -8.83 8.29 -4.54
CA ARG A 211 -8.31 7.31 -5.52
C ARG A 211 -7.08 7.85 -6.22
N VAL A 212 -6.25 6.92 -6.69
CA VAL A 212 -5.05 7.26 -7.47
C VAL A 212 -5.41 7.96 -8.78
N THR A 213 -4.66 9.02 -9.09
CA THR A 213 -4.88 9.85 -10.27
C THR A 213 -3.74 9.72 -11.27
N LYS A 214 -3.93 10.26 -12.48
CA LYS A 214 -2.87 10.46 -13.47
C LYS A 214 -1.63 11.13 -12.87
N PHE A 215 -1.83 12.15 -12.04
CA PHE A 215 -0.73 12.89 -11.41
C PHE A 215 -0.05 12.10 -10.30
N GLY A 216 -0.78 11.24 -9.59
CA GLY A 216 -0.19 10.25 -8.68
C GLY A 216 0.74 9.28 -9.42
N ALA A 217 0.32 8.80 -10.61
CA ALA A 217 1.17 7.97 -11.47
C ALA A 217 2.43 8.73 -11.95
N SER A 218 2.29 9.99 -12.40
CA SER A 218 3.42 10.84 -12.82
C SER A 218 4.39 11.09 -11.66
N ALA A 219 3.91 11.33 -10.45
CA ALA A 219 4.76 11.54 -9.28
C ALA A 219 5.59 10.30 -8.93
N ILE A 220 4.98 9.11 -8.95
CA ILE A 220 5.70 7.85 -8.71
C ILE A 220 6.71 7.59 -9.84
N LEU A 221 6.31 7.81 -11.10
CA LEU A 221 7.18 7.63 -12.25
C LEU A 221 8.41 8.56 -12.18
N ALA A 222 8.21 9.82 -11.77
CA ALA A 222 9.31 10.75 -11.52
C ALA A 222 10.26 10.23 -10.43
N LYS A 223 9.74 9.69 -9.32
CA LYS A 223 10.56 9.07 -8.26
C LYS A 223 11.35 7.86 -8.77
N VAL A 224 10.74 7.03 -9.64
CA VAL A 224 11.44 5.90 -10.28
C VAL A 224 12.59 6.40 -11.14
N TYR A 225 12.36 7.39 -12.00
CA TYR A 225 13.40 7.98 -12.84
C TYR A 225 14.53 8.62 -12.04
N LEU A 226 14.21 9.35 -10.97
CA LEU A 226 15.22 9.90 -10.05
C LEU A 226 16.07 8.80 -9.41
N THR A 227 15.45 7.70 -9.00
CA THR A 227 16.16 6.55 -8.42
C THR A 227 17.11 5.89 -9.43
N LEU A 228 16.77 5.94 -10.71
CA LEU A 228 17.60 5.42 -11.81
C LEU A 228 18.64 6.43 -12.32
N GLY A 229 18.66 7.67 -11.82
CA GLY A 229 19.51 8.75 -12.31
C GLY A 229 19.04 9.36 -13.63
N GLU A 230 17.83 9.06 -14.08
CA GLU A 230 17.21 9.56 -15.31
C GLU A 230 16.55 10.92 -15.08
N ASN A 231 17.33 11.92 -14.67
CA ASN A 231 16.85 13.23 -14.21
C ASN A 231 16.02 13.96 -15.28
N GLN A 232 16.33 13.80 -16.56
CA GLN A 232 15.58 14.43 -17.65
C GLN A 232 14.16 13.86 -17.74
N ASN A 233 14.01 12.55 -17.67
CA ASN A 233 12.70 11.89 -17.68
C ASN A 233 11.89 12.27 -16.44
N ALA A 234 12.52 12.32 -15.26
CA ALA A 234 11.87 12.78 -14.03
C ALA A 234 11.37 14.23 -14.15
N SER A 235 12.17 15.12 -14.74
CA SER A 235 11.79 16.52 -14.95
C SER A 235 10.57 16.69 -15.86
N ILE A 236 10.42 15.84 -16.88
CA ILE A 236 9.23 15.85 -17.76
C ILE A 236 7.98 15.53 -16.95
N GLU A 237 8.01 14.47 -16.14
CA GLU A 237 6.87 14.06 -15.32
C GLU A 237 6.50 15.12 -14.26
N LEU A 238 7.48 15.70 -13.60
CA LEU A 238 7.26 16.75 -12.59
C LEU A 238 6.74 18.05 -13.22
N LYS A 239 7.23 18.39 -14.41
CA LYS A 239 6.78 19.58 -15.13
C LYS A 239 5.30 19.50 -15.48
N GLU A 240 4.80 18.34 -15.92
CA GLU A 240 3.38 18.11 -16.19
C GLU A 240 2.52 18.36 -14.94
N ILE A 241 2.97 17.92 -13.77
CA ILE A 241 2.27 18.16 -12.51
C ILE A 241 2.22 19.67 -12.19
N ILE A 242 3.33 20.35 -12.30
CA ILE A 242 3.43 21.79 -12.02
C ILE A 242 2.59 22.61 -12.99
N GLU A 243 2.68 22.31 -14.29
CA GLU A 243 1.93 23.03 -15.35
C GLU A 243 0.42 22.74 -15.34
N SER A 244 -0.01 21.72 -14.60
CA SER A 244 -1.45 21.45 -14.42
C SER A 244 -2.15 22.49 -13.56
N GLU A 245 -1.39 23.26 -12.75
CA GLU A 245 -1.89 24.24 -11.79
C GLU A 245 -2.93 23.69 -10.78
N ARG A 246 -3.01 22.36 -10.64
CA ARG A 246 -3.97 21.69 -9.77
C ARG A 246 -3.47 21.54 -8.34
N PHE A 247 -2.16 21.60 -8.18
CA PHE A 247 -1.48 21.37 -6.90
C PHE A 247 -0.74 22.64 -6.47
N SER A 248 -0.70 22.87 -5.17
CA SER A 248 -0.05 24.03 -4.56
C SER A 248 0.57 23.65 -3.23
N LEU A 249 1.66 24.31 -2.87
CA LEU A 249 2.22 24.26 -1.52
C LEU A 249 1.38 25.08 -0.52
N ASP A 250 0.53 26.00 -1.00
CA ASP A 250 -0.55 26.63 -0.25
C ASP A 250 -1.64 25.57 -0.02
N ALA A 251 -1.46 24.77 1.01
CA ALA A 251 -2.29 23.58 1.28
C ALA A 251 -3.66 23.95 1.84
N ASN A 252 -3.75 25.05 2.58
CA ASN A 252 -4.98 25.55 3.20
C ASN A 252 -5.74 26.55 2.31
N ASP A 253 -5.18 26.92 1.13
CA ASP A 253 -5.77 27.80 0.12
C ASP A 253 -6.06 29.22 0.63
N ASP A 254 -5.21 29.75 1.50
CA ASP A 254 -5.35 31.11 2.06
C ASP A 254 -4.62 32.19 1.25
N GLY A 255 -3.88 31.79 0.22
CA GLY A 255 -3.11 32.64 -0.68
C GLY A 255 -1.67 32.94 -0.19
N ASN A 256 -1.22 32.29 0.87
CA ASN A 256 0.13 32.45 1.40
C ASN A 256 0.77 31.06 1.56
N ILE A 257 2.01 30.90 1.15
CA ILE A 257 2.80 29.69 1.42
C ILE A 257 3.61 29.92 2.68
N ASN A 258 3.27 29.24 3.75
CA ASN A 258 3.90 29.40 5.04
C ASN A 258 3.88 28.09 5.86
N ALA A 259 4.26 28.15 7.12
CA ALA A 259 4.35 26.94 7.95
C ALA A 259 2.99 26.41 8.41
N ASP A 260 1.90 27.20 8.33
CA ASP A 260 0.55 26.74 8.64
C ASP A 260 0.09 25.73 7.58
N ASP A 261 0.56 25.84 6.33
CA ASP A 261 0.34 24.86 5.28
C ASP A 261 0.94 23.50 5.64
N TYR A 262 2.13 23.51 6.25
CA TYR A 262 2.77 22.28 6.69
C TYR A 262 1.98 21.61 7.82
N GLU A 263 1.50 22.37 8.81
CA GLU A 263 0.63 21.86 9.87
C GLU A 263 -0.68 21.31 9.30
N TYR A 264 -1.26 22.02 8.33
CA TYR A 264 -2.51 21.64 7.67
C TYR A 264 -2.48 20.24 7.08
N LEU A 265 -1.32 19.76 6.57
CA LEU A 265 -1.18 18.40 6.00
C LEU A 265 -1.39 17.27 7.02
N PHE A 266 -1.23 17.55 8.31
CA PHE A 266 -1.32 16.52 9.37
C PHE A 266 -2.62 16.58 10.18
N LEU A 267 -3.51 17.51 9.88
CA LEU A 267 -4.80 17.60 10.56
C LEU A 267 -5.76 16.50 10.04
N PRO A 268 -6.58 15.88 10.92
CA PRO A 268 -7.45 14.78 10.53
C PRO A 268 -8.47 15.11 9.45
N ASP A 269 -8.94 16.37 9.39
CA ASP A 269 -10.03 16.81 8.51
C ASP A 269 -9.54 17.41 7.18
N THR A 270 -8.22 17.44 6.94
CA THR A 270 -7.61 18.12 5.78
C THR A 270 -7.04 17.17 4.73
N LYS A 271 -7.53 15.94 4.71
CA LYS A 271 -7.11 14.91 3.74
C LYS A 271 -7.33 15.35 2.30
N ASN A 272 -6.44 14.89 1.42
CA ASN A 272 -6.48 15.18 0.00
C ASN A 272 -6.47 16.71 -0.30
N SER A 273 -5.65 17.45 0.44
CA SER A 273 -5.42 18.88 0.22
C SER A 273 -4.77 19.14 -1.14
N LYS A 274 -4.69 20.44 -1.54
CA LYS A 274 -4.02 20.84 -2.78
C LYS A 274 -2.53 20.49 -2.82
N ALA A 275 -1.88 20.27 -1.69
CA ALA A 275 -0.48 19.85 -1.64
C ALA A 275 -0.30 18.33 -1.77
N SER A 276 -1.38 17.56 -1.81
CA SER A 276 -1.34 16.10 -1.84
C SER A 276 -1.50 15.54 -3.25
N LEU A 277 -0.52 14.76 -3.71
CA LEU A 277 -0.57 14.04 -5.00
C LEU A 277 -1.15 12.63 -4.86
N LEU A 278 -0.88 11.98 -3.75
CA LEU A 278 -1.33 10.62 -3.41
C LEU A 278 -1.21 10.40 -1.91
N GLU A 279 -2.27 9.90 -1.31
CA GLU A 279 -2.32 9.54 0.11
C GLU A 279 -2.79 8.10 0.31
N ALA A 280 -2.23 7.42 1.30
CA ALA A 280 -2.83 6.20 1.82
C ALA A 280 -4.02 6.59 2.71
N GLN A 281 -5.22 6.23 2.28
CA GLN A 281 -6.44 6.64 2.97
C GLN A 281 -6.70 5.73 4.19
N TYR A 282 -6.84 6.36 5.36
CA TYR A 282 -7.22 5.69 6.60
C TYR A 282 -8.54 6.25 7.11
N LEU A 283 -9.43 5.36 7.57
CA LEU A 283 -10.68 5.72 8.21
C LEU A 283 -10.62 5.33 9.69
N GLY A 284 -10.99 6.26 10.58
CA GLY A 284 -11.18 5.97 11.99
C GLY A 284 -12.44 5.13 12.24
N GLY A 285 -12.45 4.30 13.30
CA GLY A 285 -13.62 3.50 13.72
C GLY A 285 -13.31 2.00 13.92
N GLU A 286 -14.24 1.27 14.56
CA GLU A 286 -14.01 -0.10 15.03
C GLU A 286 -13.75 -1.13 13.92
N ASN A 287 -14.22 -0.89 12.69
CA ASN A 287 -14.10 -1.84 11.56
C ASN A 287 -13.26 -1.30 10.39
N SER A 288 -12.45 -0.28 10.64
CA SER A 288 -11.71 0.42 9.59
C SER A 288 -10.22 0.04 9.56
N VAL A 289 -9.57 0.30 8.43
CA VAL A 289 -8.11 0.27 8.34
C VAL A 289 -7.59 1.53 9.01
N ASN A 290 -7.14 1.40 10.26
CA ASN A 290 -6.57 2.49 11.03
C ASN A 290 -5.06 2.54 10.83
N SER A 291 -4.50 3.75 10.77
CA SER A 291 -3.07 3.93 10.97
C SER A 291 -2.72 3.62 12.43
N ASN A 292 -1.71 2.80 12.65
CA ASN A 292 -1.19 2.50 13.98
C ASN A 292 0.09 3.31 14.32
N HIS A 293 0.49 4.28 13.48
CA HIS A 293 1.68 5.09 13.71
C HIS A 293 1.65 5.77 15.07
N GLN A 294 0.52 6.38 15.44
CA GLN A 294 0.40 7.05 16.71
C GLN A 294 0.69 6.12 17.90
N SER A 295 0.11 4.92 17.92
CA SER A 295 0.32 3.97 19.03
C SER A 295 1.73 3.39 19.05
N GLN A 296 2.39 3.26 17.89
CA GLN A 296 3.74 2.68 17.80
C GLN A 296 4.82 3.73 18.07
N TYR A 297 4.62 4.97 17.63
CA TYR A 297 5.67 6.01 17.60
C TYR A 297 5.53 7.06 18.70
N THR A 298 4.36 7.20 19.31
CA THR A 298 4.26 8.02 20.51
C THR A 298 5.23 7.49 21.58
N PRO A 299 6.00 8.36 22.25
CA PRO A 299 6.95 7.97 23.29
C PRO A 299 6.33 7.10 24.38
N PHE A 300 7.07 6.14 24.88
CA PHE A 300 6.58 5.13 25.85
C PHE A 300 6.06 5.77 27.15
N HIS A 301 6.72 6.81 27.64
CA HIS A 301 6.39 7.48 28.91
C HIS A 301 5.46 8.68 28.77
N TRP A 302 5.05 9.05 27.56
CA TRP A 302 4.46 10.35 27.29
C TRP A 302 3.02 10.52 27.77
N ALA A 303 2.25 9.46 27.84
CA ALA A 303 0.86 9.49 28.32
C ALA A 303 0.69 10.07 29.73
N PHE A 304 1.76 10.04 30.54
CA PHE A 304 1.74 10.57 31.89
C PHE A 304 1.89 12.10 31.98
N HIS A 305 2.31 12.76 30.91
CA HIS A 305 2.72 14.16 30.94
C HIS A 305 1.84 15.11 30.10
N LEU A 306 0.91 14.56 29.30
CA LEU A 306 0.02 15.39 28.49
C LEU A 306 -1.30 15.70 29.21
N PRO A 307 -1.63 17.00 29.44
CA PRO A 307 -2.91 17.39 29.99
C PRO A 307 -4.05 16.88 29.13
N GLY A 308 -4.97 16.13 29.73
CA GLY A 308 -6.17 15.60 29.05
C GLY A 308 -5.99 14.23 28.38
N MET A 309 -4.80 13.65 28.37
CA MET A 309 -4.62 12.25 27.94
C MET A 309 -4.96 11.25 29.05
N ASN A 310 -5.59 10.14 28.65
CA ASN A 310 -5.90 9.05 29.56
C ASN A 310 -4.61 8.28 29.88
N GLU A 311 -4.38 7.96 31.14
CA GLU A 311 -3.22 7.16 31.63
C GLU A 311 -3.06 5.79 30.95
N THR A 312 -4.11 5.29 30.30
CA THR A 312 -4.10 4.03 29.56
C THR A 312 -3.47 4.13 28.17
N PHE A 313 -3.30 5.34 27.63
CA PHE A 313 -2.73 5.55 26.31
C PHE A 313 -1.21 5.72 26.43
N ARG A 314 -0.49 4.66 26.05
CA ARG A 314 0.98 4.67 25.93
C ARG A 314 1.37 4.36 24.52
N GLY A 315 2.31 5.11 23.94
CA GLY A 315 2.99 4.71 22.74
C GLY A 315 4.05 3.65 23.04
N ASN A 316 4.60 3.07 21.98
CA ASN A 316 5.67 2.07 22.09
C ASN A 316 7.07 2.67 21.94
N GLY A 317 7.20 3.97 21.61
CA GLY A 317 8.48 4.66 21.46
C GLY A 317 9.40 4.02 20.40
N MET A 318 8.82 3.49 19.32
CA MET A 318 9.56 2.69 18.34
C MET A 318 10.23 3.54 17.24
N ASN A 319 10.00 4.85 17.24
CA ASN A 319 10.56 5.76 16.24
C ASN A 319 10.76 7.15 16.86
N THR A 320 11.60 7.23 17.85
CA THR A 320 11.85 8.44 18.61
C THR A 320 12.92 9.28 17.93
N PRO A 321 12.70 10.58 17.67
CA PRO A 321 13.67 11.43 17.03
C PRO A 321 14.93 11.62 17.89
N THR A 322 16.10 11.61 17.26
CA THR A 322 17.38 11.89 17.92
C THR A 322 17.59 13.39 18.10
N GLN A 323 18.45 13.76 19.02
CA GLN A 323 18.90 15.16 19.18
C GLN A 323 19.55 15.68 17.89
N ASN A 324 20.31 14.85 17.18
CA ASN A 324 20.90 15.19 15.89
C ASN A 324 19.84 15.67 14.89
N LEU A 325 18.76 14.91 14.72
CA LEU A 325 17.66 15.33 13.86
C LEU A 325 17.06 16.66 14.29
N ALA A 326 16.88 16.86 15.61
CA ALA A 326 16.35 18.10 16.15
C ALA A 326 17.26 19.31 15.91
N ASP A 327 18.57 19.09 15.84
CA ASP A 327 19.58 20.12 15.63
C ASP A 327 19.78 20.47 14.13
N GLU A 328 19.33 19.62 13.22
CA GLU A 328 19.38 19.85 11.77
C GLU A 328 18.31 20.82 11.24
N PHE A 329 17.29 21.14 12.05
CA PHE A 329 16.32 22.15 11.66
C PHE A 329 16.97 23.54 11.70
N GLU A 330 16.75 24.34 10.66
CA GLU A 330 17.23 25.72 10.58
C GLU A 330 16.70 26.55 11.74
N ALA A 331 17.51 27.50 12.22
CA ALA A 331 17.20 28.30 13.41
C ALA A 331 15.89 29.11 13.30
N ASP A 332 15.48 29.45 12.10
CA ASP A 332 14.26 30.18 11.77
C ASP A 332 13.07 29.29 11.42
N ASP A 333 13.28 27.97 11.24
CA ASP A 333 12.23 27.00 10.94
C ASP A 333 11.61 26.38 12.22
N VAL A 334 11.29 27.26 13.18
CA VAL A 334 10.80 26.86 14.50
C VAL A 334 9.44 26.13 14.39
N LEU A 335 8.58 26.57 13.47
CA LEU A 335 7.23 26.02 13.36
C LEU A 335 7.24 24.61 12.80
N ARG A 336 7.97 24.35 11.69
CA ARG A 336 8.11 22.98 11.14
C ARG A 336 8.76 22.04 12.15
N LYS A 337 9.79 22.51 12.87
CA LYS A 337 10.43 21.75 13.95
C LYS A 337 9.41 21.36 15.04
N ASN A 338 8.62 22.31 15.52
CA ASN A 338 7.66 22.09 16.59
C ASN A 338 6.49 21.18 16.19
N ILE A 339 6.12 21.14 14.90
CA ILE A 339 5.10 20.23 14.35
C ILE A 339 5.68 18.83 14.21
N SER A 340 6.92 18.69 13.73
CA SER A 340 7.57 17.41 13.49
C SER A 340 8.12 16.76 14.77
N ILE A 341 8.63 17.59 15.70
CA ILE A 341 9.27 17.13 16.95
C ILE A 341 8.68 17.95 18.10
N TYR A 342 8.01 17.27 19.02
CA TYR A 342 7.44 17.95 20.18
C TYR A 342 8.54 18.52 21.09
N PRO A 343 8.58 19.84 21.35
CA PRO A 343 9.69 20.47 22.09
C PRO A 343 9.87 19.97 23.52
N GLY A 344 8.79 19.54 24.18
CA GLY A 344 8.84 18.98 25.54
C GLY A 344 9.51 17.63 25.65
N TYR A 345 9.68 16.95 24.52
CA TYR A 345 10.29 15.62 24.48
C TYR A 345 11.81 15.65 24.70
N LEU A 346 12.48 16.63 24.13
CA LEU A 346 13.94 16.79 24.20
C LEU A 346 14.45 17.23 25.60
N ASN A 347 13.54 17.60 26.49
CA ASN A 347 13.87 18.09 27.85
C ASN A 347 13.50 17.11 28.97
N LEU A 348 13.10 15.88 28.65
CA LEU A 348 12.68 14.90 29.69
C LEU A 348 13.86 14.21 30.39
N ASP A 349 15.09 14.35 29.88
CA ASP A 349 16.30 13.77 30.48
C ASP A 349 17.04 14.71 31.43
N THR A 350 16.48 15.85 31.76
CA THR A 350 17.17 16.86 32.60
C THR A 350 16.57 17.08 33.99
N ASP A 351 15.68 16.20 34.47
CA ASP A 351 15.20 16.25 35.88
C ASP A 351 15.34 14.88 36.60
#